data_39e8bda5095b6c77e324aafc91a79586
#
_entry.id   39e8bda5095b6c77e324aafc91a79586
#
_cell.length_a   1.000
_cell.length_b   1.000
_cell.length_c   1.000
_cell.angle_alpha   90.00
_cell.angle_beta   90.00
_cell.angle_gamma   90.00
#
_symmetry.space_group_name_H-M   'P 1'
#
loop_
_entity.id
_entity.type
_entity.pdbx_description
1 polymer ?
#
loop_
_entity_poly.entity_id
_entity_poly.type
_entity_poly.pdbx_seq_one_letter_code
_entity_poly.pdbx_strand_id
1 'polypeptide(L)'
;MDSYDAFMMTRVPTAERPLMGLTVLVVEDSRFASEAMRLLCLRSGARIRRADCLKSARRHLGVYRPSVVIVDLGLPDGSGEDLIQELHTDAARVDVIIAASGDDGLEDTALAAGADGFIAKPIESLAVFQSIVLANLPDELRPTGPRILPDAEIRPDPIALRDDLISIARKLNNKADKSTLDYVAQFLSGVARSAHDSALEMAAGELARDCAKGNPQCSDIARLAGIVQERLEKTAYI
;
A
#
# COMPACT_ATOMS: atom_id res chain seq x y z
N MET A 1 -11.12 -29.39 26.66
CA MET A 1 -10.36 -28.11 26.59
C MET A 1 -9.11 -28.45 25.81
N ASP A 2 -9.23 -28.26 24.49
CA ASP A 2 -8.42 -29.01 23.54
C ASP A 2 -7.04 -28.43 23.33
N SER A 3 -6.04 -29.31 23.25
CA SER A 3 -4.62 -29.02 23.00
C SER A 3 -4.34 -28.23 21.71
N TYR A 4 -5.33 -28.09 20.82
CA TYR A 4 -5.29 -27.27 19.61
C TYR A 4 -5.41 -25.77 19.89
N ASP A 5 -6.18 -25.36 20.91
CA ASP A 5 -6.27 -23.96 21.34
C ASP A 5 -4.97 -23.46 21.95
N ALA A 6 -4.24 -24.33 22.66
CA ALA A 6 -2.92 -23.99 23.22
C ALA A 6 -1.85 -23.78 22.15
N PHE A 7 -1.97 -24.41 20.97
CA PHE A 7 -1.02 -24.22 19.86
C PHE A 7 -1.30 -22.95 19.02
N MET A 8 -2.53 -22.45 19.06
CA MET A 8 -2.91 -21.11 18.55
C MET A 8 -2.61 -20.02 19.57
N MET A 9 -2.35 -20.38 20.81
CA MET A 9 -1.98 -19.45 21.85
C MET A 9 -0.60 -18.83 21.58
N THR A 10 -0.67 -17.59 21.20
CA THR A 10 0.28 -16.54 21.56
C THR A 10 1.69 -16.77 21.03
N ARG A 11 1.88 -16.50 19.77
CA ARG A 11 3.20 -16.04 19.35
C ARG A 11 3.40 -14.69 20.02
N VAL A 12 4.04 -14.71 21.17
CA VAL A 12 4.34 -13.52 21.96
C VAL A 12 5.26 -12.61 21.14
N PRO A 13 4.96 -11.32 21.02
CA PRO A 13 5.87 -10.38 20.38
C PRO A 13 7.27 -10.44 20.99
N THR A 14 8.30 -10.29 20.16
CA THR A 14 9.70 -10.22 20.57
C THR A 14 10.28 -8.87 20.25
N ALA A 15 11.44 -8.53 20.82
CA ALA A 15 12.16 -7.28 20.55
C ALA A 15 12.45 -7.09 19.05
N GLU A 16 12.69 -8.19 18.31
CA GLU A 16 12.98 -8.18 16.86
C GLU A 16 11.71 -8.27 16.01
N ARG A 17 10.66 -8.92 16.52
CA ARG A 17 9.39 -9.16 15.82
C ARG A 17 8.20 -8.64 16.62
N PRO A 18 8.08 -7.32 16.74
CA PRO A 18 7.11 -6.69 17.64
C PRO A 18 5.64 -6.86 17.21
N LEU A 19 5.38 -7.20 15.94
CA LEU A 19 4.01 -7.40 15.42
C LEU A 19 3.62 -8.88 15.37
N MET A 20 4.34 -9.75 16.09
CA MET A 20 4.01 -11.17 16.13
C MET A 20 2.64 -11.39 16.79
N GLY A 21 1.83 -12.23 16.16
CA GLY A 21 0.44 -12.49 16.58
C GLY A 21 -0.59 -11.64 15.83
N LEU A 22 -0.22 -10.47 15.32
CA LEU A 22 -1.14 -9.61 14.57
C LEU A 22 -1.40 -10.12 13.16
N THR A 23 -2.60 -9.86 12.66
CA THR A 23 -2.97 -10.03 11.25
C THR A 23 -3.17 -8.66 10.62
N VAL A 24 -2.41 -8.38 9.56
CA VAL A 24 -2.47 -7.14 8.80
C VAL A 24 -3.15 -7.41 7.46
N LEU A 25 -4.22 -6.69 7.15
CA LEU A 25 -4.79 -6.61 5.80
C LEU A 25 -4.21 -5.39 5.10
N VAL A 26 -3.52 -5.61 3.98
CA VAL A 26 -3.01 -4.55 3.11
C VAL A 26 -3.91 -4.45 1.89
N VAL A 27 -4.48 -3.26 1.66
CA VAL A 27 -5.30 -2.93 0.50
C VAL A 27 -4.48 -2.04 -0.40
N GLU A 28 -3.92 -2.61 -1.46
CA GLU A 28 -2.91 -2.01 -2.33
C GLU A 28 -2.94 -2.69 -3.69
N ASP A 29 -3.15 -1.96 -4.75
CA ASP A 29 -3.27 -2.47 -6.11
C ASP A 29 -1.93 -2.58 -6.85
N SER A 30 -0.91 -1.82 -6.45
CA SER A 30 0.46 -2.01 -6.92
C SER A 30 1.08 -3.28 -6.32
N ARG A 31 1.53 -4.17 -7.20
CA ARG A 31 2.24 -5.38 -6.77
C ARG A 31 3.56 -5.04 -6.12
N PHE A 32 4.24 -4.02 -6.62
CA PHE A 32 5.52 -3.57 -6.10
C PHE A 32 5.38 -2.99 -4.69
N ALA A 33 4.43 -2.08 -4.46
CA ALA A 33 4.15 -1.53 -3.14
C ALA A 33 3.61 -2.60 -2.18
N SER A 34 2.71 -3.48 -2.65
CA SER A 34 2.20 -4.60 -1.88
C SER A 34 3.28 -5.59 -1.46
N GLU A 35 4.33 -5.80 -2.30
CA GLU A 35 5.47 -6.63 -1.96
C GLU A 35 6.35 -5.99 -0.88
N ALA A 36 6.58 -4.66 -0.94
CA ALA A 36 7.25 -3.92 0.13
C ALA A 36 6.52 -4.12 1.47
N MET A 37 5.21 -3.89 1.50
CA MET A 37 4.38 -4.09 2.69
C MET A 37 4.44 -5.54 3.19
N ARG A 38 4.48 -6.52 2.27
CA ARG A 38 4.63 -7.93 2.63
C ARG A 38 5.92 -8.19 3.38
N LEU A 39 7.03 -7.67 2.88
CA LEU A 39 8.34 -7.83 3.51
C LEU A 39 8.40 -7.15 4.89
N LEU A 40 7.84 -5.93 5.01
CA LEU A 40 7.74 -5.20 6.27
C LEU A 40 6.93 -5.98 7.32
N CYS A 41 5.76 -6.48 6.95
CA CYS A 41 4.92 -7.28 7.82
C CYS A 41 5.61 -8.58 8.27
N LEU A 42 6.19 -9.34 7.34
CA LEU A 42 6.86 -10.60 7.64
C LEU A 42 8.08 -10.43 8.55
N ARG A 43 8.91 -9.43 8.27
CA ARG A 43 10.08 -9.13 9.12
C ARG A 43 9.68 -8.65 10.51
N SER A 44 8.54 -7.97 10.63
CA SER A 44 7.97 -7.56 11.91
C SER A 44 7.24 -8.71 12.65
N GLY A 45 7.07 -9.88 12.02
CA GLY A 45 6.42 -11.05 12.60
C GLY A 45 4.90 -11.12 12.41
N ALA A 46 4.29 -10.15 11.73
CA ALA A 46 2.85 -10.14 11.44
C ALA A 46 2.47 -11.15 10.35
N ARG A 47 1.23 -11.64 10.42
CA ARG A 47 0.58 -12.33 9.29
C ARG A 47 0.02 -11.29 8.35
N ILE A 48 0.23 -11.47 7.05
CA ILE A 48 -0.30 -10.57 6.04
C ILE A 48 -1.42 -11.24 5.24
N ARG A 49 -2.43 -10.42 4.89
CA ARG A 49 -3.42 -10.66 3.85
C ARG A 49 -3.40 -9.47 2.90
N ARG A 50 -3.67 -9.70 1.62
CA ARG A 50 -3.61 -8.66 0.60
C ARG A 50 -4.92 -8.61 -0.17
N ALA A 51 -5.35 -7.39 -0.46
CA ALA A 51 -6.45 -7.07 -1.35
C ALA A 51 -5.94 -6.05 -2.37
N ASP A 52 -6.32 -6.19 -3.61
CA ASP A 52 -5.89 -5.36 -4.73
C ASP A 52 -6.93 -4.28 -5.13
N CYS A 53 -8.04 -4.22 -4.40
CA CYS A 53 -9.12 -3.29 -4.63
C CYS A 53 -10.11 -3.28 -3.45
N LEU A 54 -10.99 -2.28 -3.37
CA LEU A 54 -12.01 -2.16 -2.32
C LEU A 54 -12.94 -3.39 -2.26
N LYS A 55 -13.36 -3.88 -3.42
CA LYS A 55 -14.22 -5.08 -3.49
C LYS A 55 -13.55 -6.31 -2.87
N SER A 56 -12.26 -6.51 -3.12
CA SER A 56 -11.48 -7.59 -2.53
C SER A 56 -11.30 -7.39 -1.02
N ALA A 57 -11.01 -6.16 -0.59
CA ALA A 57 -10.90 -5.79 0.83
C ALA A 57 -12.18 -6.09 1.61
N ARG A 58 -13.35 -5.64 1.13
CA ARG A 58 -14.65 -5.91 1.76
C ARG A 58 -14.96 -7.40 1.86
N ARG A 59 -14.54 -8.22 0.88
CA ARG A 59 -14.67 -9.67 0.95
C ARG A 59 -13.83 -10.26 2.07
N HIS A 60 -12.59 -9.81 2.24
CA HIS A 60 -11.73 -10.22 3.35
C HIS A 60 -12.35 -9.85 4.71
N LEU A 61 -12.82 -8.62 4.86
CA LEU A 61 -13.43 -8.10 6.08
C LEU A 61 -14.75 -8.81 6.45
N GLY A 62 -15.47 -9.32 5.47
CA GLY A 62 -16.67 -10.14 5.67
C GLY A 62 -16.40 -11.57 6.16
N VAL A 63 -15.14 -12.04 6.10
CA VAL A 63 -14.76 -13.42 6.48
C VAL A 63 -13.99 -13.46 7.80
N TYR A 64 -13.13 -12.48 8.04
CA TYR A 64 -12.30 -12.42 9.26
C TYR A 64 -12.01 -10.96 9.63
N ARG A 65 -11.64 -10.76 10.91
CA ARG A 65 -11.27 -9.44 11.41
C ARG A 65 -9.74 -9.35 11.54
N PRO A 66 -9.06 -8.49 10.77
CA PRO A 66 -7.64 -8.20 10.95
C PRO A 66 -7.43 -7.34 12.20
N SER A 67 -6.24 -7.38 12.79
CA SER A 67 -5.83 -6.45 13.85
C SER A 67 -5.51 -5.07 13.28
N VAL A 68 -4.93 -5.03 12.08
CA VAL A 68 -4.53 -3.80 11.40
C VAL A 68 -5.01 -3.85 9.96
N VAL A 69 -5.57 -2.76 9.45
CA VAL A 69 -5.83 -2.55 8.02
C VAL A 69 -4.97 -1.40 7.55
N ILE A 70 -4.21 -1.61 6.47
CA ILE A 70 -3.45 -0.56 5.78
C ILE A 70 -4.11 -0.36 4.44
N VAL A 71 -4.58 0.86 4.16
CA VAL A 71 -5.39 1.19 2.98
C VAL A 71 -4.69 2.23 2.13
N ASP A 72 -4.39 1.87 0.88
CA ASP A 72 -4.01 2.84 -0.14
C ASP A 72 -5.19 3.76 -0.47
N LEU A 73 -4.94 5.06 -0.59
CA LEU A 73 -5.98 6.04 -0.93
C LEU A 73 -6.32 6.02 -2.43
N GLY A 74 -5.40 5.57 -3.30
CA GLY A 74 -5.53 5.59 -4.75
C GLY A 74 -5.87 4.23 -5.36
N LEU A 75 -7.06 3.67 -5.09
CA LEU A 75 -7.46 2.34 -5.56
C LEU A 75 -8.25 2.39 -6.89
N PRO A 76 -8.22 1.31 -7.70
CA PRO A 76 -8.80 1.30 -9.05
C PRO A 76 -10.34 1.33 -9.06
N ASP A 77 -10.99 0.96 -7.98
CA ASP A 77 -12.44 0.83 -7.86
C ASP A 77 -13.08 1.82 -6.87
N GLY A 78 -12.34 2.85 -6.45
CA GLY A 78 -12.83 3.94 -5.59
C GLY A 78 -11.78 4.52 -4.66
N SER A 79 -12.18 5.47 -3.82
CA SER A 79 -11.28 6.07 -2.83
C SER A 79 -11.05 5.13 -1.64
N GLY A 80 -9.78 5.01 -1.21
CA GLY A 80 -9.46 4.33 0.05
C GLY A 80 -10.07 5.01 1.28
N GLU A 81 -10.33 6.32 1.19
CA GLU A 81 -11.01 7.08 2.24
C GLU A 81 -12.40 6.55 2.53
N ASP A 82 -13.16 6.12 1.49
CA ASP A 82 -14.47 5.51 1.67
C ASP A 82 -14.40 4.25 2.53
N LEU A 83 -13.40 3.39 2.28
CA LEU A 83 -13.19 2.19 3.08
C LEU A 83 -12.76 2.52 4.51
N ILE A 84 -11.90 3.52 4.70
CA ILE A 84 -11.49 4.00 6.02
C ILE A 84 -12.71 4.47 6.81
N GLN A 85 -13.57 5.28 6.20
CA GLN A 85 -14.80 5.78 6.83
C GLN A 85 -15.78 4.65 7.16
N GLU A 86 -15.96 3.67 6.26
CA GLU A 86 -16.75 2.46 6.52
C GLU A 86 -16.22 1.72 7.76
N LEU A 87 -14.91 1.46 7.81
CA LEU A 87 -14.27 0.76 8.92
C LEU A 87 -14.33 1.54 10.24
N HIS A 88 -14.20 2.87 10.17
CA HIS A 88 -14.25 3.73 11.34
C HIS A 88 -15.64 3.75 11.99
N THR A 89 -16.70 3.72 11.17
CA THR A 89 -18.10 3.79 11.63
C THR A 89 -18.70 2.42 11.93
N ASP A 90 -18.02 1.33 11.58
CA ASP A 90 -18.50 -0.03 11.85
C ASP A 90 -18.55 -0.29 13.36
N ALA A 91 -19.70 -0.84 13.85
CA ALA A 91 -19.86 -1.25 15.23
C ALA A 91 -18.80 -2.28 15.69
N ALA A 92 -18.28 -3.06 14.74
CA ALA A 92 -17.18 -3.99 14.91
C ALA A 92 -15.87 -3.43 14.33
N ARG A 93 -15.49 -2.21 14.68
CA ARG A 93 -14.29 -1.54 14.20
C ARG A 93 -13.04 -2.41 14.38
N VAL A 94 -12.16 -2.45 13.39
CA VAL A 94 -10.82 -3.06 13.51
C VAL A 94 -9.96 -2.26 14.49
N ASP A 95 -8.98 -2.89 15.12
CA ASP A 95 -8.20 -2.25 16.17
C ASP A 95 -7.41 -1.05 15.65
N VAL A 96 -6.84 -1.14 14.43
CA VAL A 96 -6.03 -0.07 13.81
C VAL A 96 -6.33 0.06 12.32
N ILE A 97 -6.58 1.29 11.89
CA ILE A 97 -6.75 1.68 10.49
C ILE A 97 -5.63 2.65 10.11
N ILE A 98 -4.80 2.29 9.15
CA ILE A 98 -3.70 3.13 8.67
C ILE A 98 -3.94 3.45 7.20
N ALA A 99 -3.93 4.72 6.85
CA ALA A 99 -3.91 5.14 5.45
C ALA A 99 -2.49 5.09 4.89
N ALA A 100 -2.34 4.82 3.60
CA ALA A 100 -1.07 4.90 2.89
C ALA A 100 -1.23 5.70 1.61
N SER A 101 -0.30 6.61 1.31
CA SER A 101 -0.33 7.39 0.06
C SER A 101 1.07 7.81 -0.36
N GLY A 102 1.26 8.02 -1.67
CA GLY A 102 2.42 8.70 -2.23
C GLY A 102 2.32 10.22 -2.16
N ASP A 103 1.18 10.76 -1.76
CA ASP A 103 0.95 12.20 -1.56
C ASP A 103 0.79 12.50 -0.06
N ASP A 104 1.80 13.13 0.52
CA ASP A 104 1.83 13.47 1.95
C ASP A 104 0.75 14.50 2.31
N GLY A 105 0.27 15.28 1.34
CA GLY A 105 -0.81 16.25 1.54
C GLY A 105 -2.16 15.63 1.86
N LEU A 106 -2.31 14.30 1.73
CA LEU A 106 -3.54 13.57 2.04
C LEU A 106 -3.63 13.08 3.49
N GLU A 107 -2.60 13.30 4.32
CA GLU A 107 -2.61 12.85 5.72
C GLU A 107 -3.79 13.41 6.51
N ASP A 108 -4.01 14.72 6.49
CA ASP A 108 -5.12 15.36 7.21
C ASP A 108 -6.49 14.84 6.73
N THR A 109 -6.64 14.58 5.43
CA THR A 109 -7.87 14.04 4.85
C THR A 109 -8.11 12.61 5.30
N ALA A 110 -7.07 11.78 5.32
CA ALA A 110 -7.15 10.39 5.79
C ALA A 110 -7.50 10.30 7.28
N LEU A 111 -6.89 11.15 8.11
CA LEU A 111 -7.20 11.23 9.54
C LEU A 111 -8.65 11.72 9.77
N ALA A 112 -9.12 12.70 8.99
CA ALA A 112 -10.50 13.16 9.05
C ALA A 112 -11.50 12.08 8.61
N ALA A 113 -11.13 11.17 7.71
CA ALA A 113 -11.94 10.01 7.32
C ALA A 113 -11.99 8.92 8.42
N GLY A 114 -11.13 8.99 9.44
CA GLY A 114 -11.11 8.09 10.59
C GLY A 114 -9.95 7.11 10.63
N ALA A 115 -8.88 7.36 9.87
CA ALA A 115 -7.62 6.63 10.02
C ALA A 115 -6.98 6.96 11.39
N ASP A 116 -6.34 5.97 12.00
CA ASP A 116 -5.58 6.15 13.26
C ASP A 116 -4.15 6.64 12.99
N GLY A 117 -3.65 6.42 11.77
CA GLY A 117 -2.32 6.83 11.36
C GLY A 117 -2.17 6.89 9.85
N PHE A 118 -1.04 7.44 9.42
CA PHE A 118 -0.71 7.63 8.01
C PHE A 118 0.70 7.12 7.70
N ILE A 119 0.85 6.56 6.52
CA ILE A 119 2.10 6.06 5.96
C ILE A 119 2.39 6.77 4.65
N ALA A 120 3.41 7.62 4.62
CA ALA A 120 3.94 8.20 3.39
C ALA A 120 4.71 7.12 2.60
N LYS A 121 4.37 6.93 1.32
CA LYS A 121 5.10 6.05 0.41
C LYS A 121 6.23 6.83 -0.28
N PRO A 122 7.42 6.21 -0.49
CA PRO A 122 7.79 4.82 -0.24
C PRO A 122 8.13 4.53 1.22
N ILE A 123 7.76 3.34 1.71
CA ILE A 123 8.21 2.85 3.01
C ILE A 123 9.31 1.83 2.80
N GLU A 124 10.51 2.21 3.14
CA GLU A 124 11.71 1.36 3.02
C GLU A 124 12.24 0.94 4.38
N SER A 125 12.08 1.79 5.39
CA SER A 125 12.58 1.54 6.74
C SER A 125 11.66 0.64 7.55
N LEU A 126 12.18 -0.53 7.94
CA LEU A 126 11.48 -1.45 8.83
C LEU A 126 11.19 -0.81 10.20
N ALA A 127 12.12 0.01 10.71
CA ALA A 127 11.95 0.71 11.99
C ALA A 127 10.79 1.72 11.94
N VAL A 128 10.70 2.50 10.85
CA VAL A 128 9.63 3.49 10.65
C VAL A 128 8.27 2.78 10.56
N PHE A 129 8.17 1.73 9.74
CA PHE A 129 6.95 0.93 9.62
C PHE A 129 6.48 0.39 10.98
N GLN A 130 7.39 -0.26 11.72
CA GLN A 130 7.08 -0.77 13.04
C GLN A 130 6.64 0.32 14.00
N SER A 131 7.29 1.50 13.96
CA SER A 131 6.96 2.62 14.84
C SER A 131 5.55 3.14 14.58
N ILE A 132 5.16 3.31 13.31
CA ILE A 132 3.82 3.77 12.95
C ILE A 132 2.77 2.76 13.42
N VAL A 133 2.94 1.48 13.12
CA VAL A 133 1.96 0.46 13.53
C VAL A 133 1.83 0.40 15.05
N LEU A 134 2.96 0.33 15.77
CA LEU A 134 2.97 0.21 17.23
C LEU A 134 2.41 1.43 17.95
N ALA A 135 2.62 2.65 17.40
CA ALA A 135 2.08 3.88 17.99
C ALA A 135 0.54 3.89 18.01
N ASN A 136 -0.07 3.22 17.04
CA ASN A 136 -1.52 3.18 16.87
C ASN A 136 -2.18 1.92 17.47
N LEU A 137 -1.40 0.94 17.96
CA LEU A 137 -1.96 -0.24 18.62
C LEU A 137 -2.57 0.11 19.98
N PRO A 138 -3.71 -0.51 20.35
CA PRO A 138 -4.20 -0.51 21.73
C PRO A 138 -3.14 -1.03 22.71
N ASP A 139 -3.14 -0.54 23.94
CA ASP A 139 -2.13 -0.89 24.97
C ASP A 139 -2.04 -2.41 25.21
N GLU A 140 -3.18 -3.12 25.11
CA GLU A 140 -3.28 -4.57 25.32
C GLU A 140 -2.54 -5.38 24.22
N LEU A 141 -2.39 -4.79 23.03
CA LEU A 141 -1.71 -5.40 21.88
C LEU A 141 -0.26 -4.93 21.72
N ARG A 142 0.17 -3.93 22.50
CA ARG A 142 1.54 -3.43 22.45
C ARG A 142 2.49 -4.41 23.12
N PRO A 143 3.65 -4.73 22.47
CA PRO A 143 4.67 -5.53 23.10
C PRO A 143 5.25 -4.80 24.33
N THR A 144 5.44 -5.54 25.42
CA THR A 144 6.09 -5.05 26.64
C THR A 144 7.60 -5.27 26.56
N GLY A 145 8.39 -4.27 26.94
CA GLY A 145 9.85 -4.36 27.01
C GLY A 145 10.60 -3.57 25.93
N PRO A 146 11.95 -3.57 25.98
CA PRO A 146 12.75 -2.85 25.04
C PRO A 146 12.64 -3.44 23.63
N ARG A 147 12.62 -2.56 22.60
CA ARG A 147 12.57 -2.92 21.20
C ARG A 147 13.94 -2.69 20.55
N ILE A 148 14.38 -3.63 19.73
CA ILE A 148 15.52 -3.42 18.84
C ILE A 148 15.00 -2.67 17.61
N LEU A 149 15.56 -1.49 17.32
CA LEU A 149 15.27 -0.75 16.09
C LEU A 149 16.10 -1.36 14.96
N PRO A 150 15.49 -2.03 13.99
CA PRO A 150 16.23 -2.62 12.88
C PRO A 150 16.70 -1.53 11.92
N ASP A 151 17.98 -1.55 11.57
CA ASP A 151 18.57 -0.75 10.50
C ASP A 151 18.44 -1.50 9.16
N ALA A 152 17.24 -1.95 8.84
CA ALA A 152 16.96 -2.75 7.66
C ALA A 152 16.08 -1.98 6.69
N GLU A 153 16.59 -1.78 5.48
CA GLU A 153 15.82 -1.32 4.34
C GLU A 153 15.15 -2.48 3.62
N ILE A 154 13.99 -2.23 3.09
CA ILE A 154 13.20 -3.17 2.30
C ILE A 154 13.39 -2.86 0.83
N ARG A 155 13.73 -3.88 0.07
CA ARG A 155 13.82 -3.79 -1.40
C ARG A 155 12.85 -4.81 -2.01
N PRO A 156 11.74 -4.34 -2.60
CA PRO A 156 10.78 -5.20 -3.28
C PRO A 156 11.40 -5.87 -4.51
N ASP A 157 10.83 -6.99 -4.92
CA ASP A 157 11.27 -7.72 -6.11
C ASP A 157 11.02 -6.88 -7.38
N PRO A 158 12.05 -6.67 -8.25
CA PRO A 158 11.89 -6.00 -9.54
C PRO A 158 10.85 -6.64 -10.47
N ILE A 159 10.59 -7.95 -10.33
CA ILE A 159 9.55 -8.65 -11.08
C ILE A 159 8.17 -8.06 -10.78
N ALA A 160 7.91 -7.68 -9.52
CA ALA A 160 6.65 -7.04 -9.13
C ALA A 160 6.47 -5.67 -9.82
N LEU A 161 7.55 -4.88 -9.93
CA LEU A 161 7.55 -3.62 -10.70
C LEU A 161 7.22 -3.87 -12.18
N ARG A 162 7.87 -4.87 -12.78
CA ARG A 162 7.62 -5.23 -14.17
C ARG A 162 6.15 -5.62 -14.41
N ASP A 163 5.57 -6.39 -13.52
CA ASP A 163 4.15 -6.78 -13.59
C ASP A 163 3.21 -5.57 -13.55
N ASP A 164 3.50 -4.58 -12.69
CA ASP A 164 2.77 -3.32 -12.64
C ASP A 164 2.88 -2.55 -13.95
N LEU A 165 4.09 -2.40 -14.50
CA LEU A 165 4.32 -1.73 -15.77
C LEU A 165 3.59 -2.42 -16.95
N ILE A 166 3.57 -3.77 -16.99
CA ILE A 166 2.80 -4.54 -17.98
C ILE A 166 1.30 -4.25 -17.87
N SER A 167 0.78 -4.21 -16.64
CA SER A 167 -0.64 -3.93 -16.39
C SER A 167 -1.02 -2.55 -16.91
N ILE A 168 -0.18 -1.55 -16.64
CA ILE A 168 -0.40 -0.17 -17.10
C ILE A 168 -0.24 -0.03 -18.61
N ALA A 169 0.76 -0.65 -19.22
CA ALA A 169 0.93 -0.62 -20.68
C ALA A 169 -0.31 -1.13 -21.41
N ARG A 170 -0.96 -2.18 -20.88
CA ARG A 170 -2.23 -2.69 -21.43
C ARG A 170 -3.37 -1.70 -21.29
N LYS A 171 -3.47 -0.97 -20.17
CA LYS A 171 -4.49 0.05 -19.95
C LYS A 171 -4.31 1.25 -20.89
N LEU A 172 -3.07 1.70 -21.10
CA LEU A 172 -2.74 2.81 -22.02
C LEU A 172 -3.03 2.47 -23.49
N ASN A 173 -2.81 1.21 -23.89
CA ASN A 173 -3.08 0.75 -25.26
C ASN A 173 -4.57 0.59 -25.60
N ASN A 174 -5.44 0.44 -24.59
CA ASN A 174 -6.89 0.35 -24.75
C ASN A 174 -7.47 1.76 -24.59
N LYS A 175 -7.80 2.46 -25.66
CA LYS A 175 -8.45 3.80 -25.65
C LYS A 175 -8.90 4.25 -24.24
N ALA A 176 -7.95 4.73 -23.46
CA ALA A 176 -8.18 5.11 -22.07
C ALA A 176 -9.10 6.32 -22.02
N ASP A 177 -10.19 6.24 -21.26
CA ASP A 177 -11.01 7.38 -20.92
C ASP A 177 -10.31 8.26 -19.87
N LYS A 178 -10.93 9.41 -19.55
CA LYS A 178 -10.33 10.36 -18.61
C LYS A 178 -10.06 9.71 -17.24
N SER A 179 -11.01 8.92 -16.72
CA SER A 179 -10.87 8.29 -15.41
C SER A 179 -9.72 7.26 -15.37
N THR A 180 -9.54 6.52 -16.46
CA THR A 180 -8.42 5.61 -16.63
C THR A 180 -7.08 6.35 -16.68
N LEU A 181 -7.01 7.50 -17.35
CA LEU A 181 -5.80 8.31 -17.43
C LEU A 181 -5.44 8.93 -16.08
N ASP A 182 -6.42 9.44 -15.34
CA ASP A 182 -6.24 9.95 -13.97
C ASP A 182 -5.65 8.86 -13.06
N TYR A 183 -6.28 7.68 -13.06
CA TYR A 183 -5.78 6.54 -12.29
C TYR A 183 -4.37 6.12 -12.72
N VAL A 184 -4.10 5.97 -14.03
CA VAL A 184 -2.77 5.56 -14.54
C VAL A 184 -1.69 6.55 -14.13
N ALA A 185 -1.97 7.85 -14.20
CA ALA A 185 -1.03 8.88 -13.83
C ALA A 185 -0.69 8.84 -12.33
N GLN A 186 -1.70 8.70 -11.46
CA GLN A 186 -1.50 8.57 -10.01
C GLN A 186 -0.76 7.29 -9.65
N PHE A 187 -1.21 6.15 -10.20
CA PHE A 187 -0.58 4.85 -9.99
C PHE A 187 0.90 4.85 -10.37
N LEU A 188 1.23 5.31 -11.59
CA LEU A 188 2.62 5.35 -12.06
C LEU A 188 3.47 6.34 -11.27
N SER A 189 2.91 7.46 -10.81
CA SER A 189 3.63 8.39 -9.94
C SER A 189 4.03 7.72 -8.63
N GLY A 190 3.13 6.98 -7.99
CA GLY A 190 3.39 6.23 -6.76
C GLY A 190 4.40 5.10 -6.95
N VAL A 191 4.23 4.29 -8.00
CA VAL A 191 5.16 3.19 -8.33
C VAL A 191 6.55 3.71 -8.69
N ALA A 192 6.65 4.78 -9.51
CA ALA A 192 7.92 5.37 -9.92
C ALA A 192 8.69 5.93 -8.72
N ARG A 193 8.00 6.59 -7.80
CA ARG A 193 8.60 7.08 -6.54
C ARG A 193 9.14 5.91 -5.72
N SER A 194 8.37 4.84 -5.57
CA SER A 194 8.78 3.63 -4.83
C SER A 194 9.93 2.88 -5.52
N ALA A 195 10.06 3.01 -6.84
CA ALA A 195 11.15 2.42 -7.62
C ALA A 195 12.34 3.37 -7.84
N HIS A 196 12.31 4.59 -7.27
CA HIS A 196 13.31 5.66 -7.48
C HIS A 196 13.53 6.00 -8.96
N ASP A 197 12.49 5.89 -9.79
CA ASP A 197 12.53 6.27 -11.21
C ASP A 197 12.00 7.69 -11.40
N SER A 198 12.87 8.68 -11.22
CA SER A 198 12.52 10.10 -11.30
C SER A 198 12.01 10.52 -12.70
N ALA A 199 12.46 9.86 -13.77
CA ALA A 199 11.99 10.16 -15.12
C ALA A 199 10.54 9.72 -15.33
N LEU A 200 10.20 8.52 -14.84
CA LEU A 200 8.83 8.01 -14.86
C LEU A 200 7.92 8.82 -13.93
N GLU A 201 8.40 9.17 -12.73
CA GLU A 201 7.67 9.99 -11.75
C GLU A 201 7.31 11.37 -12.33
N MET A 202 8.28 12.08 -12.94
CA MET A 202 8.02 13.38 -13.58
C MET A 202 6.97 13.27 -14.69
N ALA A 203 7.11 12.30 -15.59
CA ALA A 203 6.17 12.12 -16.69
C ALA A 203 4.76 11.78 -16.21
N ALA A 204 4.63 10.91 -15.20
CA ALA A 204 3.35 10.58 -14.59
C ALA A 204 2.74 11.80 -13.86
N GLY A 205 3.54 12.57 -13.12
CA GLY A 205 3.09 13.77 -12.43
C GLY A 205 2.66 14.90 -13.38
N GLU A 206 3.26 15.04 -14.54
CA GLU A 206 2.81 15.99 -15.57
C GLU A 206 1.46 15.57 -16.13
N LEU A 207 1.29 14.31 -16.50
CA LEU A 207 0.01 13.79 -16.95
C LEU A 207 -1.09 13.97 -15.89
N ALA A 208 -0.80 13.70 -14.62
CA ALA A 208 -1.76 13.88 -13.52
C ALA A 208 -2.22 15.35 -13.42
N ARG A 209 -1.29 16.30 -13.51
CA ARG A 209 -1.63 17.75 -13.50
C ARG A 209 -2.50 18.17 -14.66
N ASP A 210 -2.27 17.62 -15.85
CA ASP A 210 -3.03 17.96 -17.05
C ASP A 210 -4.42 17.29 -17.06
N CYS A 211 -4.52 16.09 -16.52
CA CYS A 211 -5.81 15.43 -16.24
C CYS A 211 -6.65 16.25 -15.26
N ALA A 212 -6.05 16.74 -14.17
CA ALA A 212 -6.73 17.60 -13.19
C ALA A 212 -7.27 18.89 -13.82
N LYS A 213 -6.55 19.48 -14.81
CA LYS A 213 -7.00 20.64 -15.59
C LYS A 213 -8.05 20.29 -16.65
N GLY A 214 -8.37 19.00 -16.81
CA GLY A 214 -9.34 18.51 -17.80
C GLY A 214 -8.82 18.48 -19.24
N ASN A 215 -7.51 18.59 -19.47
CA ASN A 215 -6.92 18.69 -20.81
C ASN A 215 -5.66 17.81 -20.96
N PRO A 216 -5.75 16.47 -20.81
CA PRO A 216 -4.61 15.60 -21.02
C PRO A 216 -4.10 15.68 -22.47
N GLN A 217 -2.82 15.99 -22.64
CA GLN A 217 -2.20 16.10 -23.96
C GLN A 217 -1.82 14.72 -24.50
N CYS A 218 -2.11 14.47 -25.78
CA CYS A 218 -1.69 13.22 -26.44
C CYS A 218 -0.16 13.01 -26.39
N SER A 219 0.63 14.11 -26.41
CA SER A 219 2.10 14.07 -26.28
C SER A 219 2.56 13.49 -24.95
N ASP A 220 1.89 13.82 -23.85
CA ASP A 220 2.28 13.38 -22.51
C ASP A 220 1.93 11.91 -22.30
N ILE A 221 0.78 11.48 -22.83
CA ILE A 221 0.39 10.06 -22.85
C ILE A 221 1.41 9.25 -23.67
N ALA A 222 1.80 9.74 -24.86
CA ALA A 222 2.76 9.05 -25.72
C ALA A 222 4.15 8.99 -25.08
N ARG A 223 4.60 10.07 -24.43
CA ARG A 223 5.86 10.13 -23.70
C ARG A 223 5.86 9.13 -22.53
N LEU A 224 4.80 9.13 -21.72
CA LEU A 224 4.66 8.20 -20.60
C LEU A 224 4.66 6.75 -21.09
N ALA A 225 3.91 6.42 -22.15
CA ALA A 225 3.90 5.10 -22.75
C ALA A 225 5.28 4.68 -23.26
N GLY A 226 6.03 5.60 -23.86
CA GLY A 226 7.41 5.37 -24.31
C GLY A 226 8.36 5.03 -23.16
N ILE A 227 8.28 5.75 -22.04
CA ILE A 227 9.09 5.47 -20.85
C ILE A 227 8.73 4.09 -20.28
N VAL A 228 7.44 3.78 -20.15
CA VAL A 228 6.98 2.46 -19.66
C VAL A 228 7.54 1.33 -20.54
N GLN A 229 7.47 1.48 -21.87
CA GLN A 229 7.99 0.49 -22.80
C GLN A 229 9.51 0.31 -22.66
N GLU A 230 10.27 1.40 -22.55
CA GLU A 230 11.72 1.37 -22.32
C GLU A 230 12.07 0.60 -21.03
N ARG A 231 11.31 0.80 -19.94
CA ARG A 231 11.54 0.08 -18.68
C ARG A 231 11.22 -1.41 -18.79
N LEU A 232 10.17 -1.76 -19.53
CA LEU A 232 9.82 -3.16 -19.81
C LEU A 232 10.90 -3.88 -20.60
N GLU A 233 11.51 -3.21 -21.58
CA GLU A 233 12.61 -3.76 -22.36
C GLU A 233 13.87 -3.98 -21.51
N LYS A 234 14.22 -3.03 -20.64
CA LYS A 234 15.36 -3.15 -19.72
C LYS A 234 15.20 -4.30 -18.72
N THR A 235 13.98 -4.55 -18.26
CA THR A 235 13.68 -5.64 -17.30
C THR A 235 13.47 -7.00 -17.96
N ALA A 236 13.46 -7.10 -19.30
CA ALA A 236 13.34 -8.37 -20.01
C ALA A 236 14.62 -9.24 -19.92
N TYR A 237 15.71 -8.69 -19.44
CA TYR A 237 17.04 -9.35 -19.38
C TYR A 237 17.47 -9.70 -17.94
N ILE A 238 16.56 -9.60 -16.96
CA ILE A 238 16.75 -10.04 -15.58
C ILE A 238 15.99 -11.36 -15.35
#